data_84298833f63781548ccb851096338028
#
_entry.id   84298833f63781548ccb851096338028
#
_cell.length_a   1.000
_cell.length_b   1.000
_cell.length_c   1.000
_cell.angle_alpha   90.00
_cell.angle_beta   90.00
_cell.angle_gamma   90.00
#
_symmetry.space_group_name_H-M   'P 1'
#
loop_
_entity.id
_entity.type
_entity.pdbx_description
1 polymer ?
#
loop_
_entity_poly.entity_id
_entity_poly.type
_entity_poly.pdbx_seq_one_letter_code
_entity_poly.pdbx_strand_id
1 'polypeptide(L)'
;MPKVSEEYLQEKRKEILDAAFEVCRRKPAYEVTMSDIVSETGLSQGGVYKYFNNIYSVYAALIDEANLAGGLIHEIDCIMVLDESPEAKLEKLFKAAENFFSEMLISYNKILFELSTYCIQNPDADRKINGQTKAVPVFPYLAKCASEIIISQTQTGYFKPVIPLPDILTFIVSSFDGIIRDVTLNKCYNISSDGMTELDEKKLISTLYLSTMKLLGN
;
A
#
# COMPACT_ATOMS: atom_id res chain seq x y z
N MET A 1 22.96 -17.04 -31.16
CA MET A 1 21.77 -17.32 -30.34
C MET A 1 20.79 -16.19 -30.57
N PRO A 2 19.52 -16.46 -30.86
CA PRO A 2 18.54 -15.39 -31.02
C PRO A 2 18.47 -14.62 -29.69
N LYS A 3 18.52 -13.29 -29.78
CA LYS A 3 18.38 -12.39 -28.63
C LYS A 3 16.94 -12.54 -28.13
N VAL A 4 16.77 -13.06 -26.92
CA VAL A 4 15.45 -13.15 -26.27
C VAL A 4 14.88 -11.74 -26.19
N SER A 5 13.64 -11.50 -26.64
CA SER A 5 13.04 -10.18 -26.62
C SER A 5 12.84 -9.70 -25.17
N GLU A 6 12.87 -8.40 -24.98
CA GLU A 6 12.65 -7.79 -23.66
C GLU A 6 11.24 -8.09 -23.15
N GLU A 7 10.26 -8.11 -24.06
CA GLU A 7 8.88 -8.52 -23.77
C GLU A 7 8.81 -9.93 -23.16
N TYR A 8 9.49 -10.90 -23.78
CA TYR A 8 9.53 -12.27 -23.24
C TYR A 8 10.16 -12.33 -21.84
N LEU A 9 11.19 -11.52 -21.58
CA LEU A 9 11.81 -11.47 -20.26
C LEU A 9 10.84 -10.88 -19.22
N GLN A 10 10.09 -9.86 -19.59
CA GLN A 10 9.07 -9.25 -18.70
C GLN A 10 7.90 -10.20 -18.46
N GLU A 11 7.40 -10.87 -19.47
CA GLU A 11 6.33 -11.89 -19.35
C GLU A 11 6.76 -13.02 -18.38
N LYS A 12 7.98 -13.55 -18.55
CA LYS A 12 8.48 -14.60 -17.66
C LYS A 12 8.71 -14.12 -16.23
N ARG A 13 9.17 -12.89 -16.06
CA ARG A 13 9.29 -12.27 -14.74
C ARG A 13 7.91 -12.15 -14.08
N LYS A 14 6.90 -11.72 -14.83
CA LYS A 14 5.52 -11.61 -14.35
C LYS A 14 4.95 -12.97 -13.97
N GLU A 15 5.09 -14.00 -14.81
CA GLU A 15 4.66 -15.37 -14.50
C GLU A 15 5.21 -15.88 -13.16
N ILE A 16 6.49 -15.63 -12.90
CA ILE A 16 7.11 -16.02 -11.62
C ILE A 16 6.53 -15.21 -10.46
N LEU A 17 6.25 -13.93 -10.67
CA LEU A 17 5.70 -13.05 -9.64
C LEU A 17 4.24 -13.39 -9.33
N ASP A 18 3.43 -13.72 -10.36
CA ASP A 18 2.06 -14.21 -10.20
C ASP A 18 2.04 -15.53 -9.41
N ALA A 19 2.97 -16.44 -9.67
CA ALA A 19 3.11 -17.66 -8.89
C ALA A 19 3.50 -17.39 -7.42
N ALA A 20 4.43 -16.45 -7.19
CA ALA A 20 4.82 -16.04 -5.85
C ALA A 20 3.63 -15.42 -5.09
N PHE A 21 2.83 -14.60 -5.75
CA PHE A 21 1.62 -14.03 -5.23
C PHE A 21 0.62 -15.12 -4.78
N GLU A 22 0.36 -16.11 -5.63
CA GLU A 22 -0.56 -17.21 -5.30
C GLU A 22 -0.03 -18.07 -4.12
N VAL A 23 1.27 -18.29 -4.02
CA VAL A 23 1.86 -18.96 -2.85
C VAL A 23 1.65 -18.13 -1.58
N CYS A 24 1.91 -16.81 -1.63
CA CYS A 24 1.71 -15.90 -0.50
C CYS A 24 0.24 -15.78 -0.05
N ARG A 25 -0.72 -16.03 -0.93
CA ARG A 25 -2.14 -16.10 -0.55
C ARG A 25 -2.47 -17.33 0.32
N ARG A 26 -1.78 -18.45 0.11
CA ARG A 26 -2.06 -19.75 0.75
C ARG A 26 -1.26 -19.97 2.03
N LYS A 27 -0.13 -19.32 2.20
CA LYS A 27 0.70 -19.40 3.40
C LYS A 27 1.24 -18.02 3.79
N PRO A 28 1.74 -17.84 5.02
CA PRO A 28 2.34 -16.58 5.42
C PRO A 28 3.46 -16.14 4.46
N ALA A 29 3.43 -14.87 4.01
CA ALA A 29 4.38 -14.38 3.01
C ALA A 29 5.84 -14.58 3.47
N TYR A 30 6.14 -14.34 4.74
CA TYR A 30 7.47 -14.49 5.33
C TYR A 30 7.95 -15.96 5.44
N GLU A 31 7.08 -16.95 5.23
CA GLU A 31 7.42 -18.37 5.18
C GLU A 31 7.59 -18.91 3.75
N VAL A 32 7.31 -18.07 2.74
CA VAL A 32 7.47 -18.45 1.34
C VAL A 32 8.95 -18.55 0.99
N THR A 33 9.31 -19.63 0.31
CA THR A 33 10.69 -19.90 -0.13
C THR A 33 10.80 -19.87 -1.65
N MET A 34 12.01 -19.71 -2.17
CA MET A 34 12.26 -19.85 -3.61
C MET A 34 11.85 -21.23 -4.13
N SER A 35 11.94 -22.29 -3.31
CA SER A 35 11.50 -23.64 -3.68
C SER A 35 10.00 -23.75 -3.89
N ASP A 36 9.22 -23.04 -3.06
CA ASP A 36 7.76 -22.99 -3.22
C ASP A 36 7.39 -22.34 -4.56
N ILE A 37 8.09 -21.24 -4.91
CA ILE A 37 7.86 -20.50 -6.16
C ILE A 37 8.26 -21.36 -7.37
N VAL A 38 9.39 -22.06 -7.30
CA VAL A 38 9.82 -23.00 -8.35
C VAL A 38 8.76 -24.08 -8.57
N SER A 39 8.24 -24.64 -7.47
CA SER A 39 7.19 -25.67 -7.55
C SER A 39 5.90 -25.14 -8.15
N GLU A 40 5.51 -23.92 -7.84
CA GLU A 40 4.28 -23.29 -8.33
C GLU A 40 4.36 -22.94 -9.82
N THR A 41 5.51 -22.41 -10.26
CA THR A 41 5.71 -22.04 -11.68
C THR A 41 5.84 -23.24 -12.60
N GLY A 42 6.25 -24.40 -12.08
CA GLY A 42 6.66 -25.54 -12.91
C GLY A 42 7.95 -25.32 -13.71
N LEU A 43 8.61 -24.19 -13.54
CA LEU A 43 9.88 -23.90 -14.18
C LEU A 43 11.05 -24.61 -13.46
N SER A 44 12.17 -24.80 -14.16
CA SER A 44 13.39 -25.27 -13.51
C SER A 44 13.89 -24.24 -12.49
N GLN A 45 14.61 -24.69 -11.46
CA GLN A 45 15.26 -23.81 -10.49
C GLN A 45 16.10 -22.71 -11.16
N GLY A 46 16.96 -23.08 -12.13
CA GLY A 46 17.75 -22.12 -12.90
C GLY A 46 16.89 -21.12 -13.70
N GLY A 47 15.69 -21.55 -14.15
CA GLY A 47 14.73 -20.72 -14.84
C GLY A 47 14.21 -19.59 -13.93
N VAL A 48 13.88 -19.89 -12.68
CA VAL A 48 13.39 -18.90 -11.69
C VAL A 48 14.54 -18.00 -11.20
N TYR A 49 15.70 -18.59 -10.84
CA TYR A 49 16.84 -17.84 -10.33
C TYR A 49 17.47 -16.88 -11.35
N LYS A 50 17.21 -17.05 -12.63
CA LYS A 50 17.59 -16.08 -13.68
C LYS A 50 16.90 -14.72 -13.50
N TYR A 51 15.69 -14.69 -12.93
CA TYR A 51 14.88 -13.48 -12.77
C TYR A 51 14.89 -12.94 -11.35
N PHE A 52 14.97 -13.82 -10.36
CA PHE A 52 14.96 -13.47 -8.94
C PHE A 52 16.06 -14.22 -8.21
N ASN A 53 17.08 -13.51 -7.77
CA ASN A 53 18.27 -14.10 -7.13
C ASN A 53 18.00 -14.70 -5.76
N ASN A 54 16.96 -14.21 -5.07
CA ASN A 54 16.58 -14.63 -3.73
C ASN A 54 15.14 -14.19 -3.42
N ILE A 55 14.61 -14.64 -2.29
CA ILE A 55 13.24 -14.35 -1.87
C ILE A 55 13.02 -12.84 -1.62
N TYR A 56 14.02 -12.09 -1.16
CA TYR A 56 13.88 -10.66 -0.92
C TYR A 56 13.66 -9.87 -2.21
N SER A 57 14.24 -10.32 -3.32
CA SER A 57 14.01 -9.73 -4.64
C SER A 57 12.57 -10.00 -5.15
N VAL A 58 11.97 -11.10 -4.75
CA VAL A 58 10.56 -11.41 -5.01
C VAL A 58 9.66 -10.53 -4.16
N TYR A 59 9.93 -10.41 -2.86
CA TYR A 59 9.15 -9.55 -1.96
C TYR A 59 9.19 -8.08 -2.40
N ALA A 60 10.36 -7.56 -2.76
CA ALA A 60 10.48 -6.21 -3.29
C ALA A 60 9.64 -6.00 -4.55
N ALA A 61 9.62 -6.99 -5.46
CA ALA A 61 8.81 -6.91 -6.67
C ALA A 61 7.29 -7.00 -6.40
N LEU A 62 6.86 -7.80 -5.41
CA LEU A 62 5.46 -7.84 -4.97
C LEU A 62 5.02 -6.50 -4.36
N ILE A 63 5.89 -5.87 -3.57
CA ILE A 63 5.65 -4.53 -3.01
C ILE A 63 5.58 -3.48 -4.12
N ASP A 64 6.48 -3.56 -5.10
CA ASP A 64 6.46 -2.66 -6.26
C ASP A 64 5.17 -2.80 -7.07
N GLU A 65 4.72 -4.04 -7.35
CA GLU A 65 3.44 -4.25 -8.04
C GLU A 65 2.26 -3.69 -7.26
N ALA A 66 2.22 -3.90 -5.95
CA ALA A 66 1.17 -3.35 -5.09
C ALA A 66 1.15 -1.81 -5.12
N ASN A 67 2.32 -1.16 -5.07
CA ASN A 67 2.40 0.31 -5.15
C ASN A 67 2.09 0.87 -6.55
N LEU A 68 2.27 0.09 -7.60
CA LEU A 68 1.96 0.50 -8.97
C LEU A 68 0.50 0.18 -9.37
N ALA A 69 -0.16 -0.71 -8.62
CA ALA A 69 -1.53 -1.09 -8.91
C ALA A 69 -2.47 0.14 -8.85
N GLY A 70 -3.45 0.17 -9.75
CA GLY A 70 -4.48 1.21 -9.77
C GLY A 70 -4.01 2.62 -10.14
N GLY A 71 -2.71 2.87 -10.34
CA GLY A 71 -2.21 4.18 -10.79
C GLY A 71 -2.40 5.33 -9.80
N LEU A 72 -2.55 5.04 -8.50
CA LEU A 72 -2.88 6.04 -7.46
C LEU A 72 -1.89 7.21 -7.40
N ILE A 73 -0.59 6.98 -7.62
CA ILE A 73 0.40 8.08 -7.65
C ILE A 73 0.03 9.10 -8.73
N HIS A 74 -0.31 8.64 -9.94
CA HIS A 74 -0.72 9.51 -11.03
C HIS A 74 -2.04 10.24 -10.71
N GLU A 75 -3.00 9.55 -10.10
CA GLU A 75 -4.26 10.16 -9.65
C GLU A 75 -4.02 11.27 -8.62
N ILE A 76 -3.14 11.04 -7.63
CA ILE A 76 -2.73 12.04 -6.65
C ILE A 76 -2.12 13.26 -7.35
N ASP A 77 -1.18 13.05 -8.28
CA ASP A 77 -0.53 14.14 -9.02
C ASP A 77 -1.55 14.98 -9.80
N CYS A 78 -2.53 14.34 -10.44
CA CYS A 78 -3.62 15.03 -11.11
C CYS A 78 -4.48 15.85 -10.13
N ILE A 79 -4.82 15.31 -8.96
CA ILE A 79 -5.59 16.03 -7.94
C ILE A 79 -4.83 17.26 -7.43
N MET A 80 -3.53 17.14 -7.20
CA MET A 80 -2.72 18.22 -6.66
C MET A 80 -2.68 19.45 -7.56
N VAL A 81 -2.79 19.29 -8.87
CA VAL A 81 -2.74 20.41 -9.85
C VAL A 81 -4.13 20.95 -10.23
N LEU A 82 -5.23 20.41 -9.72
CA LEU A 82 -6.58 20.92 -9.98
C LEU A 82 -6.73 22.36 -9.43
N ASP A 83 -7.47 23.18 -10.14
CA ASP A 83 -7.91 24.51 -9.66
C ASP A 83 -9.23 24.37 -8.88
N GLU A 84 -9.15 23.80 -7.69
CA GLU A 84 -10.27 23.50 -6.81
C GLU A 84 -9.98 23.95 -5.37
N SER A 85 -11.04 24.01 -4.55
CA SER A 85 -10.88 24.33 -3.12
C SER A 85 -10.02 23.29 -2.39
N PRO A 86 -9.31 23.69 -1.32
CA PRO A 86 -8.51 22.75 -0.51
C PRO A 86 -9.33 21.56 0.01
N GLU A 87 -10.59 21.79 0.41
CA GLU A 87 -11.50 20.74 0.86
C GLU A 87 -11.79 19.73 -0.26
N ALA A 88 -12.10 20.22 -1.46
CA ALA A 88 -12.39 19.36 -2.60
C ALA A 88 -11.19 18.51 -2.99
N LYS A 89 -9.97 19.08 -2.93
CA LYS A 89 -8.74 18.29 -3.14
C LYS A 89 -8.54 17.23 -2.06
N LEU A 90 -8.73 17.58 -0.79
CA LEU A 90 -8.62 16.62 0.32
C LEU A 90 -9.67 15.52 0.18
N GLU A 91 -10.92 15.86 -0.15
CA GLU A 91 -11.98 14.86 -0.37
C GLU A 91 -11.59 13.86 -1.46
N LYS A 92 -11.06 14.36 -2.59
CA LYS A 92 -10.59 13.51 -3.69
C LYS A 92 -9.42 12.63 -3.28
N LEU A 93 -8.46 13.15 -2.51
CA LEU A 93 -7.33 12.35 -1.99
C LEU A 93 -7.81 11.22 -1.07
N PHE A 94 -8.74 11.51 -0.14
CA PHE A 94 -9.31 10.48 0.72
C PHE A 94 -10.12 9.45 -0.08
N LYS A 95 -10.86 9.89 -1.11
CA LYS A 95 -11.62 8.98 -1.98
C LYS A 95 -10.72 8.11 -2.85
N ALA A 96 -9.65 8.65 -3.38
CA ALA A 96 -8.65 7.90 -4.12
C ALA A 96 -7.97 6.85 -3.23
N ALA A 97 -7.62 7.22 -1.98
CA ALA A 97 -7.12 6.30 -0.97
C ALA A 97 -8.12 5.17 -0.65
N GLU A 98 -9.40 5.51 -0.48
CA GLU A 98 -10.49 4.55 -0.24
C GLU A 98 -10.59 3.51 -1.36
N ASN A 99 -10.64 3.97 -2.61
CA ASN A 99 -10.74 3.11 -3.78
C ASN A 99 -9.54 2.18 -3.88
N PHE A 100 -8.33 2.74 -3.81
CA PHE A 100 -7.08 1.98 -3.86
C PHE A 100 -7.02 0.92 -2.74
N PHE A 101 -7.36 1.30 -1.50
CA PHE A 101 -7.34 0.38 -0.37
C PHE A 101 -8.36 -0.74 -0.53
N SER A 102 -9.58 -0.44 -1.02
CA SER A 102 -10.61 -1.47 -1.29
C SER A 102 -10.14 -2.48 -2.34
N GLU A 103 -9.44 -2.04 -3.39
CA GLU A 103 -8.84 -2.94 -4.39
C GLU A 103 -7.71 -3.78 -3.80
N MET A 104 -6.85 -3.17 -2.97
CA MET A 104 -5.74 -3.86 -2.30
C MET A 104 -6.21 -4.91 -1.29
N LEU A 105 -7.36 -4.71 -0.62
CA LEU A 105 -7.93 -5.69 0.30
C LEU A 105 -8.16 -7.06 -0.34
N ILE A 106 -8.57 -7.06 -1.61
CA ILE A 106 -8.86 -8.30 -2.35
C ILE A 106 -7.56 -8.97 -2.81
N SER A 107 -6.50 -8.21 -3.00
CA SER A 107 -5.26 -8.65 -3.64
C SER A 107 -4.06 -8.69 -2.69
N TYR A 108 -3.44 -7.56 -2.43
CA TYR A 108 -2.10 -7.47 -1.84
C TYR A 108 -2.06 -7.22 -0.32
N ASN A 109 -3.14 -6.74 0.30
CA ASN A 109 -3.07 -6.27 1.70
C ASN A 109 -2.59 -7.32 2.70
N LYS A 110 -3.01 -8.60 2.55
CA LYS A 110 -2.49 -9.69 3.38
C LYS A 110 -0.96 -9.76 3.29
N ILE A 111 -0.44 -9.77 2.07
CA ILE A 111 0.99 -9.92 1.79
C ILE A 111 1.77 -8.73 2.35
N LEU A 112 1.30 -7.50 2.08
CA LEU A 112 1.94 -6.27 2.57
C LEU A 112 1.93 -6.19 4.09
N PHE A 113 0.84 -6.57 4.74
CA PHE A 113 0.72 -6.60 6.20
C PHE A 113 1.70 -7.60 6.83
N GLU A 114 1.79 -8.82 6.29
CA GLU A 114 2.71 -9.84 6.76
C GLU A 114 4.18 -9.44 6.55
N LEU A 115 4.51 -8.92 5.37
CA LEU A 115 5.87 -8.45 5.08
C LEU A 115 6.26 -7.24 5.93
N SER A 116 5.36 -6.29 6.18
CA SER A 116 5.65 -5.15 7.05
C SER A 116 5.96 -5.59 8.47
N THR A 117 5.16 -6.52 9.02
CA THR A 117 5.38 -7.09 10.35
C THR A 117 6.71 -7.86 10.42
N TYR A 118 7.01 -8.62 9.37
CA TYR A 118 8.28 -9.36 9.26
C TYR A 118 9.49 -8.41 9.20
N CYS A 119 9.41 -7.33 8.44
CA CYS A 119 10.47 -6.33 8.32
C CYS A 119 10.73 -5.60 9.66
N ILE A 120 9.69 -5.24 10.41
CA ILE A 120 9.82 -4.63 11.73
C ILE A 120 10.63 -5.54 12.68
N GLN A 121 10.41 -6.84 12.63
CA GLN A 121 11.11 -7.81 13.48
C GLN A 121 12.48 -8.22 12.95
N ASN A 122 12.76 -7.97 11.67
CA ASN A 122 13.95 -8.41 10.97
C ASN A 122 14.61 -7.26 10.17
N PRO A 123 15.38 -6.38 10.83
CA PRO A 123 15.98 -5.21 10.16
C PRO A 123 16.92 -5.55 8.99
N ASP A 124 17.52 -6.74 8.99
CA ASP A 124 18.35 -7.20 7.87
C ASP A 124 17.52 -7.58 6.64
N ALA A 125 16.35 -8.19 6.85
CA ALA A 125 15.40 -8.48 5.78
C ALA A 125 14.81 -7.18 5.23
N ASP A 126 14.45 -6.25 6.11
CA ASP A 126 13.96 -4.92 5.75
C ASP A 126 14.93 -4.20 4.80
N ARG A 127 16.22 -4.10 5.19
CA ARG A 127 17.27 -3.49 4.34
C ARG A 127 17.40 -4.17 2.97
N LYS A 128 17.30 -5.51 2.92
CA LYS A 128 17.43 -6.27 1.67
C LYS A 128 16.20 -6.08 0.76
N ILE A 129 15.01 -5.98 1.31
CA ILE A 129 13.78 -5.76 0.56
C ILE A 129 13.74 -4.31 0.06
N ASN A 130 13.84 -3.34 0.97
CA ASN A 130 13.76 -1.92 0.64
C ASN A 130 14.89 -1.46 -0.28
N GLY A 131 16.08 -2.06 -0.18
CA GLY A 131 17.19 -1.78 -1.11
C GLY A 131 16.94 -2.24 -2.55
N GLN A 132 15.91 -3.04 -2.80
CA GLN A 132 15.52 -3.54 -4.12
C GLN A 132 14.18 -3.01 -4.62
N THR A 133 13.37 -2.39 -3.74
CA THR A 133 12.10 -1.75 -4.07
C THR A 133 12.35 -0.51 -4.92
N LYS A 134 11.58 -0.31 -5.96
CA LYS A 134 11.73 0.78 -6.95
C LYS A 134 10.54 1.73 -6.99
N ALA A 135 9.35 1.22 -6.67
CA ALA A 135 8.13 2.03 -6.69
C ALA A 135 8.11 3.02 -5.51
N VAL A 136 7.50 4.17 -5.74
CA VAL A 136 7.22 5.14 -4.68
C VAL A 136 6.19 4.54 -3.74
N PRO A 137 6.43 4.52 -2.41
CA PRO A 137 5.44 4.04 -1.46
C PRO A 137 4.18 4.92 -1.49
N VAL A 138 3.06 4.35 -1.86
CA VAL A 138 1.81 5.08 -2.15
C VAL A 138 1.28 5.83 -0.93
N PHE A 139 1.16 5.19 0.23
CA PHE A 139 0.59 5.83 1.42
C PHE A 139 1.45 6.95 2.00
N PRO A 140 2.79 6.83 2.12
CA PRO A 140 3.65 7.95 2.48
C PRO A 140 3.54 9.13 1.50
N TYR A 141 3.42 8.84 0.20
CA TYR A 141 3.25 9.88 -0.81
C TYR A 141 1.91 10.62 -0.67
N LEU A 142 0.82 9.88 -0.51
CA LEU A 142 -0.51 10.41 -0.24
C LEU A 142 -0.53 11.29 1.03
N ALA A 143 0.03 10.77 2.14
CA ALA A 143 0.10 11.50 3.40
C ALA A 143 0.90 12.80 3.26
N LYS A 144 2.00 12.79 2.51
CA LYS A 144 2.78 13.99 2.18
C LYS A 144 1.93 15.01 1.44
N CYS A 145 1.27 14.64 0.35
CA CYS A 145 0.44 15.55 -0.46
C CYS A 145 -0.74 16.13 0.34
N ALA A 146 -1.44 15.32 1.12
CA ALA A 146 -2.49 15.80 2.00
C ALA A 146 -1.96 16.77 3.07
N SER A 147 -0.82 16.47 3.68
CA SER A 147 -0.17 17.34 4.66
C SER A 147 0.26 18.67 4.07
N GLU A 148 0.78 18.68 2.84
CA GLU A 148 1.17 19.92 2.13
C GLU A 148 -0.02 20.84 1.92
N ILE A 149 -1.20 20.31 1.53
CA ILE A 149 -2.44 21.10 1.43
C ILE A 149 -2.81 21.67 2.81
N ILE A 150 -2.88 20.81 3.82
CA ILE A 150 -3.31 21.21 5.17
C ILE A 150 -2.40 22.28 5.76
N ILE A 151 -1.08 22.09 5.68
CA ILE A 151 -0.08 23.02 6.22
C ILE A 151 -0.16 24.37 5.49
N SER A 152 -0.13 24.36 4.15
CA SER A 152 -0.15 25.61 3.37
C SER A 152 -1.43 26.41 3.60
N GLN A 153 -2.58 25.74 3.65
CA GLN A 153 -3.87 26.40 3.85
C GLN A 153 -4.10 26.87 5.30
N THR A 154 -3.47 26.23 6.27
CA THR A 154 -3.44 26.73 7.66
C THR A 154 -2.58 27.98 7.75
N GLN A 155 -1.43 28.04 7.05
CA GLN A 155 -0.56 29.22 7.04
C GLN A 155 -1.23 30.44 6.40
N THR A 156 -2.09 30.25 5.39
CA THR A 156 -2.85 31.34 4.79
C THR A 156 -4.07 31.75 5.63
N GLY A 157 -4.40 31.02 6.68
CA GLY A 157 -5.57 31.25 7.52
C GLY A 157 -6.89 30.74 6.91
N TYR A 158 -6.80 29.95 5.84
CA TYR A 158 -7.97 29.31 5.24
C TYR A 158 -8.54 28.25 6.17
N PHE A 159 -7.71 27.28 6.60
CA PHE A 159 -8.06 26.39 7.71
C PHE A 159 -7.74 27.04 9.05
N LYS A 160 -8.61 26.80 10.04
CA LYS A 160 -8.47 27.29 11.42
C LYS A 160 -8.50 26.12 12.40
N PRO A 161 -7.39 25.37 12.52
CA PRO A 161 -7.33 24.17 13.33
C PRO A 161 -7.82 24.42 14.76
N VAL A 162 -8.66 23.50 15.27
CA VAL A 162 -9.23 23.61 16.63
C VAL A 162 -8.31 23.04 17.73
N ILE A 163 -7.26 22.32 17.31
CA ILE A 163 -6.18 21.78 18.15
C ILE A 163 -4.84 22.00 17.40
N PRO A 164 -3.67 21.81 18.04
CA PRO A 164 -2.39 21.96 17.37
C PRO A 164 -2.26 21.15 16.07
N LEU A 165 -1.81 21.80 15.01
CA LEU A 165 -1.70 21.19 13.67
C LEU A 165 -0.88 19.88 13.66
N PRO A 166 0.27 19.75 14.37
CA PRO A 166 1.01 18.48 14.43
C PRO A 166 0.18 17.32 14.98
N ASP A 167 -0.72 17.59 15.93
CA ASP A 167 -1.58 16.57 16.53
C ASP A 167 -2.64 16.09 15.53
N ILE A 168 -3.19 17.02 14.71
CA ILE A 168 -4.11 16.67 13.62
C ILE A 168 -3.43 15.79 12.58
N LEU A 169 -2.22 16.14 12.13
CA LEU A 169 -1.49 15.37 11.14
C LEU A 169 -1.15 13.97 11.67
N THR A 170 -0.72 13.87 12.93
CA THR A 170 -0.46 12.60 13.59
C THR A 170 -1.73 11.76 13.71
N PHE A 171 -2.85 12.37 14.10
CA PHE A 171 -4.16 11.70 14.18
C PHE A 171 -4.58 11.12 12.84
N ILE A 172 -4.47 11.89 11.74
CA ILE A 172 -4.85 11.42 10.40
C ILE A 172 -4.05 10.17 10.02
N VAL A 173 -2.71 10.23 10.12
CA VAL A 173 -1.83 9.12 9.74
C VAL A 173 -2.09 7.89 10.62
N SER A 174 -2.11 8.07 11.94
CA SER A 174 -2.32 6.96 12.87
C SER A 174 -3.70 6.31 12.74
N SER A 175 -4.73 7.12 12.47
CA SER A 175 -6.10 6.61 12.26
C SER A 175 -6.18 5.83 10.94
N PHE A 176 -5.56 6.33 9.88
CA PHE A 176 -5.54 5.66 8.59
C PHE A 176 -4.81 4.31 8.67
N ASP A 177 -3.63 4.27 9.31
CA ASP A 177 -2.88 3.03 9.55
C ASP A 177 -3.69 2.04 10.39
N GLY A 178 -4.39 2.53 11.41
CA GLY A 178 -5.30 1.73 12.24
C GLY A 178 -6.45 1.12 11.41
N ILE A 179 -7.08 1.91 10.54
CA ILE A 179 -8.15 1.45 9.65
C ILE A 179 -7.61 0.34 8.72
N ILE A 180 -6.48 0.57 8.06
CA ILE A 180 -5.87 -0.41 7.15
C ILE A 180 -5.60 -1.72 7.90
N ARG A 181 -4.95 -1.64 9.06
CA ARG A 181 -4.63 -2.80 9.89
C ARG A 181 -5.88 -3.57 10.29
N ASP A 182 -6.86 -2.90 10.89
CA ASP A 182 -8.01 -3.55 11.50
C ASP A 182 -8.93 -4.17 10.43
N VAL A 183 -9.14 -3.48 9.30
CA VAL A 183 -9.89 -4.03 8.16
C VAL A 183 -9.15 -5.21 7.53
N THR A 184 -7.81 -5.14 7.42
CA THR A 184 -7.01 -6.27 6.91
C THR A 184 -7.13 -7.49 7.82
N LEU A 185 -7.02 -7.31 9.14
CA LEU A 185 -7.20 -8.39 10.12
C LEU A 185 -8.60 -8.99 10.05
N ASN A 186 -9.63 -8.15 9.96
CA ASN A 186 -11.01 -8.60 9.86
C ASN A 186 -11.28 -9.38 8.57
N LYS A 187 -10.91 -8.82 7.41
CA LYS A 187 -11.27 -9.39 6.09
C LYS A 187 -10.33 -10.49 5.60
N CYS A 188 -9.03 -10.39 5.88
CA CYS A 188 -8.04 -11.36 5.38
C CYS A 188 -7.81 -12.52 6.34
N TYR A 189 -8.04 -12.34 7.65
CA TYR A 189 -7.79 -13.37 8.66
C TYR A 189 -9.05 -13.79 9.43
N ASN A 190 -10.22 -13.26 9.07
CA ASN A 190 -11.50 -13.54 9.75
C ASN A 190 -11.43 -13.27 11.27
N ILE A 191 -10.59 -12.34 11.70
CA ILE A 191 -10.50 -11.97 13.10
C ILE A 191 -11.63 -10.98 13.37
N SER A 192 -12.74 -11.50 13.87
CA SER A 192 -13.81 -10.67 14.45
C SER A 192 -13.61 -10.63 15.96
N SER A 193 -13.51 -9.45 16.54
CA SER A 193 -13.71 -9.29 17.98
C SER A 193 -15.19 -9.52 18.28
N ASP A 194 -15.50 -10.32 19.29
CA ASP A 194 -16.88 -10.64 19.71
C ASP A 194 -17.71 -9.34 19.84
N GLY A 195 -18.76 -9.22 19.01
CA GLY A 195 -19.68 -8.09 19.03
C GLY A 195 -19.32 -6.90 18.14
N MET A 196 -18.21 -6.90 17.39
CA MET A 196 -17.97 -5.88 16.35
C MET A 196 -18.66 -6.25 15.05
N THR A 197 -19.42 -5.30 14.50
CA THR A 197 -19.95 -5.34 13.15
C THR A 197 -18.81 -5.46 12.13
N GLU A 198 -19.09 -6.06 10.98
CA GLU A 198 -18.18 -6.07 9.83
C GLU A 198 -17.61 -4.67 9.58
N LEU A 199 -16.28 -4.56 9.51
CA LEU A 199 -15.61 -3.29 9.30
C LEU A 199 -15.74 -2.90 7.82
N ASP A 200 -16.36 -1.75 7.60
CA ASP A 200 -16.54 -1.14 6.27
C ASP A 200 -15.46 -0.06 6.09
N GLU A 201 -14.44 -0.37 5.30
CA GLU A 201 -13.31 0.54 5.04
C GLU A 201 -13.76 1.87 4.44
N LYS A 202 -14.80 1.85 3.61
CA LYS A 202 -15.31 3.07 2.96
C LYS A 202 -15.92 4.01 3.97
N LYS A 203 -16.73 3.49 4.89
CA LYS A 203 -17.31 4.27 5.97
C LYS A 203 -16.25 4.81 6.92
N LEU A 204 -15.23 4.00 7.25
CA LEU A 204 -14.17 4.40 8.16
C LEU A 204 -13.32 5.52 7.54
N ILE A 205 -12.90 5.40 6.27
CA ILE A 205 -12.10 6.43 5.59
C ILE A 205 -12.93 7.71 5.38
N SER A 206 -14.20 7.60 4.99
CA SER A 206 -15.10 8.75 4.89
C SER A 206 -15.30 9.45 6.25
N THR A 207 -15.42 8.69 7.34
CA THR A 207 -15.51 9.23 8.70
C THR A 207 -14.22 9.94 9.11
N LEU A 208 -13.06 9.39 8.74
CA LEU A 208 -11.77 10.02 8.97
C LEU A 208 -11.65 11.36 8.22
N TYR A 209 -12.09 11.42 6.96
CA TYR A 209 -12.16 12.68 6.21
C TYR A 209 -13.03 13.73 6.92
N LEU A 210 -14.26 13.37 7.29
CA LEU A 210 -15.18 14.29 7.98
C LEU A 210 -14.61 14.75 9.33
N SER A 211 -13.97 13.85 10.08
CA SER A 211 -13.29 14.20 11.34
C SER A 211 -12.13 15.16 11.10
N THR A 212 -11.34 14.93 10.04
CA THR A 212 -10.25 15.81 9.63
C THR A 212 -10.76 17.23 9.33
N MET A 213 -11.85 17.34 8.55
CA MET A 213 -12.44 18.64 8.22
C MET A 213 -12.90 19.39 9.46
N LYS A 214 -13.55 18.71 10.42
CA LYS A 214 -13.95 19.30 11.71
C LYS A 214 -12.75 19.77 12.53
N LEU A 215 -11.67 19.01 12.56
CA LEU A 215 -10.44 19.40 13.26
C LEU A 215 -9.73 20.58 12.60
N LEU A 216 -9.88 20.77 11.29
CA LEU A 216 -9.37 21.92 10.53
C LEU A 216 -10.24 23.17 10.63
N GLY A 217 -11.38 23.08 11.33
CA GLY A 217 -12.28 24.22 11.58
C GLY A 217 -13.27 24.49 10.45
N ASN A 218 -13.62 23.42 9.70
CA ASN A 218 -14.59 23.44 8.59
C ASN A 218 -15.81 22.55 8.89
#